data_ed507ed1b0fe57b14a3205bacca609ab
#
_entry.id   ed507ed1b0fe57b14a3205bacca609ab
#
_cell.length_a   1.000
_cell.length_b   1.000
_cell.length_c   1.000
_cell.angle_alpha   90.00
_cell.angle_beta   90.00
_cell.angle_gamma   90.00
#
_symmetry.space_group_name_H-M   'P 1'
#
loop_
_entity.id
_entity.type
_entity.pdbx_description
1 polymer ?
#
loop_
_entity_poly.entity_id
_entity_poly.type
_entity_poly.pdbx_seq_one_letter_code
_entity_poly.pdbx_strand_id
1 'polypeptide(L)'
;MNILKVEGVRLASIGRVEASHPGQEELVYTDESAGIYKKCVVEGDRLIGCILFGDLSEMEQFRALIASRTELGELRRSLLMRFEEIAPLKGDLVCSCNSVGKGNIEDCISAGITDFKELTAKCKAGTGCGSCRPEVARILAASLENEQAPKENEERVA
;
A
#
# COMPACT_ATOMS: atom_id res chain seq x y z
N MET A 1 -1.45 -15.62 -2.33
CA MET A 1 -1.71 -14.21 -2.68
C MET A 1 -1.52 -14.03 -4.15
N ASN A 2 -2.50 -13.53 -4.84
CA ASN A 2 -2.44 -13.18 -6.26
C ASN A 2 -2.63 -11.67 -6.37
N ILE A 3 -1.75 -11.02 -7.12
CA ILE A 3 -1.88 -9.60 -7.48
C ILE A 3 -1.93 -9.54 -9.00
N LEU A 4 -3.04 -9.07 -9.52
CA LEU A 4 -3.18 -8.82 -10.95
C LEU A 4 -2.65 -7.43 -11.27
N LYS A 5 -1.65 -7.39 -12.14
CA LYS A 5 -1.06 -6.16 -12.66
C LYS A 5 -1.48 -6.01 -14.12
N VAL A 6 -2.56 -5.28 -14.33
CA VAL A 6 -3.01 -4.84 -15.65
C VAL A 6 -2.99 -3.32 -15.63
N GLU A 7 -2.58 -2.70 -16.71
CA GLU A 7 -2.54 -1.25 -16.82
C GLU A 7 -3.91 -0.65 -16.49
N GLY A 8 -3.95 0.27 -15.51
CA GLY A 8 -5.18 0.89 -15.03
C GLY A 8 -6.02 0.07 -14.05
N VAL A 9 -5.67 -1.20 -13.76
CA VAL A 9 -6.43 -2.06 -12.83
C VAL A 9 -5.58 -2.43 -11.62
N ARG A 10 -6.07 -2.07 -10.43
CA ARG A 10 -5.49 -2.46 -9.14
C ARG A 10 -6.37 -3.52 -8.49
N LEU A 11 -5.94 -4.77 -8.50
CA LEU A 11 -6.65 -5.90 -7.92
C LEU A 11 -5.68 -6.76 -7.11
N ALA A 12 -6.05 -7.10 -5.89
CA ALA A 12 -5.38 -8.10 -5.08
C ALA A 12 -6.38 -9.10 -4.51
N SER A 13 -5.99 -10.36 -4.42
CA SER A 13 -6.73 -11.40 -3.71
C SER A 13 -5.82 -12.21 -2.81
N ILE A 14 -6.29 -12.51 -1.61
CA ILE A 14 -5.55 -13.25 -0.59
C ILE A 14 -6.50 -14.27 0.03
N GLY A 15 -6.03 -15.52 0.17
CA GLY A 15 -6.80 -16.57 0.82
C GLY A 15 -8.06 -16.95 0.06
N ARG A 16 -9.13 -17.24 0.80
CA ARG A 16 -10.44 -17.61 0.26
C ARG A 16 -11.22 -16.38 -0.16
N VAL A 17 -11.72 -16.37 -1.39
CA VAL A 17 -12.39 -15.18 -1.98
C VAL A 17 -13.92 -15.30 -2.03
N GLU A 18 -14.45 -16.48 -1.67
CA GLU A 18 -15.89 -16.75 -1.63
C GLU A 18 -16.24 -17.60 -0.42
N ALA A 19 -17.39 -17.32 0.20
CA ALA A 19 -17.96 -18.18 1.22
C ALA A 19 -18.42 -19.50 0.57
N SER A 20 -18.08 -20.64 1.18
CA SER A 20 -18.41 -21.97 0.65
C SER A 20 -19.35 -22.80 1.55
N HIS A 21 -19.66 -22.31 2.74
CA HIS A 21 -20.59 -22.95 3.68
C HIS A 21 -21.18 -21.95 4.68
N PRO A 22 -22.29 -22.27 5.39
CA PRO A 22 -23.03 -21.32 6.24
C PRO A 22 -22.24 -20.75 7.44
N GLY A 23 -21.08 -21.32 7.79
CA GLY A 23 -20.21 -20.77 8.86
C GLY A 23 -19.26 -19.68 8.38
N GLN A 24 -19.29 -19.37 7.08
CA GLN A 24 -18.51 -18.29 6.49
C GLN A 24 -19.42 -17.14 6.10
N GLU A 25 -18.95 -15.94 6.33
CA GLU A 25 -19.67 -14.70 6.03
C GLU A 25 -18.83 -13.83 5.11
N GLU A 26 -19.52 -13.13 4.19
CA GLU A 26 -18.90 -12.13 3.32
C GLU A 26 -19.24 -10.73 3.82
N LEU A 27 -18.21 -9.93 4.04
CA LEU A 27 -18.31 -8.50 4.27
C LEU A 27 -17.92 -7.80 2.98
N VAL A 28 -18.79 -6.92 2.46
CA VAL A 28 -18.58 -6.25 1.18
C VAL A 28 -18.71 -4.74 1.37
N TYR A 29 -17.76 -4.01 0.80
CA TYR A 29 -17.83 -2.58 0.64
C TYR A 29 -17.68 -2.24 -0.83
N THR A 30 -18.57 -1.39 -1.34
CA THR A 30 -18.53 -0.92 -2.73
C THR A 30 -18.71 0.59 -2.77
N ASP A 31 -17.81 1.26 -3.46
CA ASP A 31 -17.96 2.67 -3.82
C ASP A 31 -17.73 2.79 -5.34
N GLU A 32 -18.84 2.82 -6.07
CA GLU A 32 -18.80 2.89 -7.54
C GLU A 32 -18.20 4.21 -8.02
N SER A 33 -18.43 5.31 -7.29
CA SER A 33 -17.96 6.63 -7.65
C SER A 33 -16.44 6.74 -7.55
N ALA A 34 -15.85 6.06 -6.57
CA ALA A 34 -14.40 5.98 -6.38
C ALA A 34 -13.76 4.79 -7.12
N GLY A 35 -14.55 3.90 -7.72
CA GLY A 35 -14.06 2.68 -8.36
C GLY A 35 -13.46 1.69 -7.36
N ILE A 36 -14.03 1.60 -6.15
CA ILE A 36 -13.53 0.76 -5.06
C ILE A 36 -14.48 -0.40 -4.83
N TYR A 37 -13.94 -1.61 -4.74
CA TYR A 37 -14.64 -2.79 -4.27
C TYR A 37 -13.72 -3.56 -3.30
N LYS A 38 -14.23 -3.87 -2.12
CA LYS A 38 -13.54 -4.65 -1.10
C LYS A 38 -14.47 -5.75 -0.61
N LYS A 39 -13.98 -6.98 -0.60
CA LYS A 39 -14.69 -8.13 -0.04
C LYS A 39 -13.78 -8.89 0.91
N CYS A 40 -14.28 -9.19 2.10
CA CYS A 40 -13.63 -10.02 3.10
C CYS A 40 -14.46 -11.26 3.38
N VAL A 41 -13.83 -12.42 3.47
CA VAL A 41 -14.46 -13.67 3.92
C VAL A 41 -14.01 -13.96 5.35
N VAL A 42 -14.96 -14.11 6.25
CA VAL A 42 -14.74 -14.31 7.69
C VAL A 42 -15.32 -15.65 8.12
N GLU A 43 -14.58 -16.40 8.91
CA GLU A 43 -14.99 -17.67 9.52
C GLU A 43 -14.59 -17.69 10.99
N GLY A 44 -15.57 -17.93 11.87
CA GLY A 44 -15.30 -17.98 13.32
C GLY A 44 -14.57 -16.74 13.85
N ASP A 45 -15.03 -15.55 13.43
CA ASP A 45 -14.45 -14.24 13.76
C ASP A 45 -13.00 -14.03 13.31
N ARG A 46 -12.53 -14.80 12.30
CA ARG A 46 -11.21 -14.66 11.70
C ARG A 46 -11.30 -14.38 10.22
N LEU A 47 -10.46 -13.46 9.74
CA LEU A 47 -10.34 -13.19 8.32
C LEU A 47 -9.63 -14.37 7.65
N ILE A 48 -10.29 -15.03 6.68
CA ILE A 48 -9.74 -16.16 5.93
C ILE A 48 -9.42 -15.83 4.47
N GLY A 49 -9.86 -14.68 4.01
CA GLY A 49 -9.50 -14.20 2.68
C GLY A 49 -10.15 -12.87 2.34
N CYS A 50 -9.67 -12.26 1.27
CA CYS A 50 -10.19 -10.99 0.78
C CYS A 50 -9.93 -10.78 -0.71
N ILE A 51 -10.73 -9.89 -1.30
CA ILE A 51 -10.50 -9.24 -2.59
C ILE A 51 -10.48 -7.74 -2.35
N LEU A 52 -9.51 -7.05 -2.93
CA LEU A 52 -9.39 -5.60 -2.96
C LEU A 52 -9.28 -5.15 -4.40
N PHE A 53 -10.14 -4.23 -4.83
CA PHE A 53 -10.13 -3.61 -6.14
C PHE A 53 -10.17 -2.09 -6.00
N GLY A 54 -9.40 -1.39 -6.80
CA GLY A 54 -9.28 0.07 -6.80
C GLY A 54 -8.36 0.58 -5.68
N ASP A 55 -8.65 0.24 -4.43
CA ASP A 55 -7.83 0.58 -3.26
C ASP A 55 -7.26 -0.67 -2.60
N LEU A 56 -5.94 -0.72 -2.46
CA LEU A 56 -5.19 -1.84 -1.87
C LEU A 56 -4.51 -1.47 -0.55
N SER A 57 -4.87 -0.35 0.06
CA SER A 57 -4.19 0.18 1.25
C SER A 57 -4.18 -0.79 2.43
N GLU A 58 -5.24 -1.58 2.62
CA GLU A 58 -5.33 -2.55 3.71
C GLU A 58 -4.69 -3.92 3.39
N MET A 59 -4.12 -4.12 2.20
CA MET A 59 -3.63 -5.42 1.74
C MET A 59 -2.65 -6.06 2.73
N GLU A 60 -1.69 -5.31 3.26
CA GLU A 60 -0.71 -5.82 4.22
C GLU A 60 -1.34 -6.18 5.56
N GLN A 61 -2.28 -5.37 6.04
CA GLN A 61 -3.02 -5.66 7.26
C GLN A 61 -3.83 -6.94 7.10
N PHE A 62 -4.57 -7.08 6.00
CA PHE A 62 -5.37 -8.28 5.76
C PHE A 62 -4.50 -9.53 5.58
N ARG A 63 -3.35 -9.40 4.92
CA ARG A 63 -2.37 -10.48 4.83
C ARG A 63 -1.87 -10.92 6.20
N ALA A 64 -1.55 -9.98 7.08
CA ALA A 64 -1.10 -10.26 8.43
C ALA A 64 -2.21 -10.94 9.27
N LEU A 65 -3.45 -10.44 9.22
CA LEU A 65 -4.60 -11.02 9.93
C LEU A 65 -4.88 -12.45 9.46
N ILE A 66 -4.85 -12.72 8.15
CA ILE A 66 -5.04 -14.05 7.58
C ILE A 66 -3.93 -15.00 8.02
N ALA A 67 -2.67 -14.55 7.98
CA ALA A 67 -1.52 -15.37 8.34
C ALA A 67 -1.48 -15.70 9.85
N SER A 68 -1.79 -14.74 10.70
CA SER A 68 -1.79 -14.89 12.17
C SER A 68 -3.04 -15.60 12.70
N ARG A 69 -4.10 -15.69 11.90
CA ARG A 69 -5.42 -16.19 12.32
C ARG A 69 -5.97 -15.49 13.56
N THR A 70 -5.67 -14.22 13.72
CA THR A 70 -6.13 -13.41 14.85
C THR A 70 -7.64 -13.23 14.79
N GLU A 71 -8.30 -13.30 15.95
CA GLU A 71 -9.72 -12.98 16.09
C GLU A 71 -9.92 -11.48 15.89
N LEU A 72 -10.93 -11.12 15.11
CA LEU A 72 -11.17 -9.74 14.70
C LEU A 72 -11.75 -8.89 15.85
N GLY A 73 -12.67 -9.48 16.65
CA GLY A 73 -13.32 -8.75 17.73
C GLY A 73 -13.91 -7.41 17.28
N GLU A 74 -13.54 -6.34 17.97
CA GLU A 74 -14.00 -4.98 17.61
C GLU A 74 -13.46 -4.50 16.25
N LEU A 75 -12.31 -5.04 15.79
CA LEU A 75 -11.74 -4.72 14.48
C LEU A 75 -12.70 -5.09 13.33
N ARG A 76 -13.55 -6.12 13.53
CA ARG A 76 -14.53 -6.56 12.53
C ARG A 76 -15.42 -5.42 12.04
N ARG A 77 -15.86 -4.52 12.95
CA ARG A 77 -16.73 -3.40 12.62
C ARG A 77 -16.08 -2.36 11.73
N SER A 78 -14.78 -2.21 11.86
CA SER A 78 -13.98 -1.23 11.10
C SER A 78 -13.17 -1.85 9.96
N LEU A 79 -13.28 -3.16 9.73
CA LEU A 79 -12.41 -3.91 8.81
C LEU A 79 -12.44 -3.34 7.38
N LEU A 80 -13.60 -2.89 6.91
CA LEU A 80 -13.79 -2.29 5.58
C LEU A 80 -14.02 -0.77 5.63
N MET A 81 -14.05 -0.17 6.83
CA MET A 81 -14.38 1.24 7.04
C MET A 81 -13.17 2.12 7.36
N ARG A 82 -11.95 1.61 7.19
CA ARG A 82 -10.77 2.43 7.41
C ARG A 82 -10.60 3.42 6.26
N PHE A 83 -11.09 4.61 6.50
CA PHE A 83 -10.64 5.80 5.80
C PHE A 83 -9.31 6.28 6.41
N GLU A 84 -8.21 5.55 6.22
CA GLU A 84 -6.93 6.22 6.30
C GLU A 84 -6.87 7.15 5.09
N GLU A 85 -6.66 8.43 5.31
CA GLU A 85 -6.38 9.37 4.22
C GLU A 85 -5.18 8.81 3.44
N ILE A 86 -5.49 8.21 2.29
CA ILE A 86 -4.44 7.79 1.36
C ILE A 86 -3.82 9.08 0.87
N ALA A 87 -2.58 9.31 1.24
CA ALA A 87 -1.85 10.46 0.72
C ALA A 87 -1.98 10.46 -0.80
N PRO A 88 -2.43 11.56 -1.41
CA PRO A 88 -2.67 11.61 -2.85
C PRO A 88 -1.41 11.18 -3.59
N LEU A 89 -1.60 10.40 -4.65
CA LEU A 89 -0.50 9.94 -5.48
C LEU A 89 0.24 11.16 -6.06
N LYS A 90 1.54 11.26 -5.77
CA LYS A 90 2.40 12.33 -6.28
C LYS A 90 3.40 11.76 -7.29
N GLY A 91 3.36 12.26 -8.51
CA GLY A 91 4.23 11.82 -9.61
C GLY A 91 3.93 10.41 -10.11
N ASP A 92 4.88 9.80 -10.82
CA ASP A 92 4.72 8.48 -11.41
C ASP A 92 4.52 7.39 -10.36
N LEU A 93 3.62 6.45 -10.63
CA LEU A 93 3.32 5.34 -9.73
C LEU A 93 4.51 4.38 -9.61
N VAL A 94 5.06 4.24 -8.41
CA VAL A 94 6.18 3.34 -8.10
C VAL A 94 5.67 2.06 -7.41
N CYS A 95 4.83 2.20 -6.40
CA CYS A 95 4.28 1.06 -5.66
C CYS A 95 2.79 0.89 -5.94
N SER A 96 2.42 -0.06 -6.80
CA SER A 96 1.02 -0.35 -7.13
C SER A 96 0.24 -0.94 -5.95
N CYS A 97 0.91 -1.68 -5.05
CA CYS A 97 0.25 -2.33 -3.90
C CYS A 97 -0.27 -1.30 -2.87
N ASN A 98 0.49 -0.24 -2.65
CA ASN A 98 0.20 0.77 -1.63
C ASN A 98 -0.08 2.16 -2.24
N SER A 99 -0.27 2.25 -3.57
CA SER A 99 -0.58 3.49 -4.27
C SER A 99 0.42 4.63 -4.01
N VAL A 100 1.72 4.30 -3.95
CA VAL A 100 2.79 5.26 -3.66
C VAL A 100 3.47 5.70 -4.95
N GLY A 101 3.49 6.99 -5.20
CA GLY A 101 4.19 7.60 -6.32
C GLY A 101 5.62 8.01 -5.97
N LYS A 102 6.38 8.37 -7.01
CA LYS A 102 7.75 8.85 -6.86
C LYS A 102 7.83 10.06 -5.93
N GLY A 103 6.95 11.05 -6.11
CA GLY A 103 6.91 12.25 -5.28
C GLY A 103 6.56 11.97 -3.80
N ASN A 104 5.74 10.95 -3.51
CA ASN A 104 5.49 10.54 -2.12
C ASN A 104 6.76 10.00 -1.44
N ILE A 105 7.62 9.29 -2.19
CA ILE A 105 8.89 8.76 -1.70
C ILE A 105 9.87 9.93 -1.49
N GLU A 106 9.95 10.85 -2.45
CA GLU A 106 10.80 12.04 -2.38
C GLU A 106 10.43 12.96 -1.22
N ASP A 107 9.12 13.13 -0.93
CA ASP A 107 8.65 13.87 0.26
C ASP A 107 9.21 13.26 1.57
N CYS A 108 9.21 11.93 1.68
CA CYS A 108 9.75 11.25 2.86
C CYS A 108 11.28 11.44 2.98
N ILE A 109 12.00 11.40 1.86
CA ILE A 109 13.45 11.64 1.83
C ILE A 109 13.75 13.09 2.22
N SER A 110 13.02 14.05 1.68
CA SER A 110 13.14 15.48 2.00
C SER A 110 12.81 15.80 3.46
N ALA A 111 12.01 14.93 4.12
CA ALA A 111 11.79 14.99 5.57
C ALA A 111 12.95 14.41 6.41
N GLY A 112 14.07 14.04 5.76
CA GLY A 112 15.29 13.56 6.41
C GLY A 112 15.42 12.05 6.55
N ILE A 113 14.57 11.25 5.92
CA ILE A 113 14.65 9.79 5.96
C ILE A 113 15.65 9.30 4.91
N THR A 114 16.80 8.82 5.35
CA THR A 114 17.90 8.35 4.49
C THR A 114 18.15 6.83 4.55
N ASP A 115 17.54 6.15 5.53
CA ASP A 115 17.60 4.69 5.64
C ASP A 115 16.47 4.02 4.85
N PHE A 116 16.82 2.99 4.06
CA PHE A 116 15.87 2.28 3.20
C PHE A 116 14.73 1.60 3.99
N LYS A 117 15.03 1.02 5.13
CA LYS A 117 14.04 0.31 5.95
C LYS A 117 13.06 1.30 6.59
N GLU A 118 13.58 2.41 7.08
CA GLU A 118 12.78 3.49 7.63
C GLU A 118 11.91 4.15 6.55
N LEU A 119 12.47 4.42 5.37
CA LEU A 119 11.77 4.96 4.22
C LEU A 119 10.59 4.08 3.82
N THR A 120 10.83 2.77 3.64
CA THR A 120 9.77 1.82 3.28
C THR A 120 8.70 1.68 4.37
N ALA A 121 9.07 1.75 5.64
CA ALA A 121 8.13 1.74 6.77
C ALA A 121 7.23 3.00 6.77
N LYS A 122 7.78 4.16 6.43
CA LYS A 122 7.06 5.43 6.41
C LYS A 122 6.18 5.60 5.19
N CYS A 123 6.74 5.47 3.98
CA CYS A 123 5.99 5.66 2.73
C CYS A 123 5.18 4.43 2.30
N LYS A 124 5.35 3.29 2.97
CA LYS A 124 4.73 1.99 2.65
C LYS A 124 5.14 1.38 1.30
N ALA A 125 5.96 2.05 0.49
CA ALA A 125 6.49 1.47 -0.75
C ALA A 125 7.41 0.28 -0.44
N GLY A 126 7.26 -0.83 -1.19
CA GLY A 126 8.08 -2.03 -1.03
C GLY A 126 7.71 -2.93 0.15
N THR A 127 6.65 -2.63 0.92
CA THR A 127 6.20 -3.45 2.05
C THR A 127 5.23 -4.56 1.64
N GLY A 128 4.59 -4.44 0.48
CA GLY A 128 3.66 -5.45 -0.05
C GLY A 128 4.37 -6.56 -0.84
N CYS A 129 4.15 -6.63 -2.15
CA CYS A 129 4.73 -7.67 -3.01
C CYS A 129 6.26 -7.56 -3.19
N GLY A 130 6.86 -6.43 -2.79
CA GLY A 130 8.28 -6.17 -2.86
C GLY A 130 8.84 -5.85 -4.25
N SER A 131 8.06 -5.94 -5.32
CA SER A 131 8.55 -5.76 -6.70
C SER A 131 9.05 -4.34 -7.00
N CYS A 132 8.62 -3.34 -6.24
CA CYS A 132 9.08 -1.95 -6.38
C CYS A 132 10.34 -1.62 -5.55
N ARG A 133 10.83 -2.54 -4.71
CA ARG A 133 12.01 -2.28 -3.85
C ARG A 133 13.25 -1.80 -4.60
N PRO A 134 13.62 -2.38 -5.77
CA PRO A 134 14.75 -1.88 -6.54
C PRO A 134 14.56 -0.42 -7.00
N GLU A 135 13.34 -0.06 -7.39
CA GLU A 135 13.02 1.30 -7.82
C GLU A 135 13.05 2.28 -6.65
N VAL A 136 12.49 1.90 -5.49
CA VAL A 136 12.55 2.70 -4.26
C VAL A 136 14.01 2.95 -3.84
N ALA A 137 14.86 1.92 -3.90
CA ALA A 137 16.29 2.05 -3.59
C ALA A 137 17.00 2.99 -4.57
N ARG A 138 16.66 2.94 -5.86
CA ARG A 138 17.20 3.84 -6.89
C ARG A 138 16.82 5.29 -6.64
N ILE A 139 15.56 5.56 -6.28
CA ILE A 139 15.08 6.89 -5.96
C ILE A 139 15.82 7.44 -4.73
N LEU A 140 15.97 6.62 -3.69
CA LEU A 140 16.71 7.00 -2.48
C LEU A 140 18.16 7.37 -2.80
N ALA A 141 18.87 6.52 -3.54
CA ALA A 141 20.27 6.76 -3.92
C ALA A 141 20.42 8.06 -4.73
N ALA A 142 19.57 8.27 -5.74
CA ALA A 142 19.60 9.48 -6.56
C ALA A 142 19.31 10.76 -5.77
N SER A 143 18.43 10.70 -4.77
CA SER A 143 18.12 11.85 -3.92
C SER A 143 19.29 12.18 -3.00
N LEU A 144 19.97 11.18 -2.43
CA LEU A 144 21.13 11.38 -1.57
C LEU A 144 22.34 11.93 -2.35
N GLU A 145 22.54 11.52 -3.61
CA GLU A 145 23.59 12.06 -4.48
C GLU A 145 23.34 13.54 -4.80
N ASN A 146 22.08 13.92 -5.06
CA ASN A 146 21.71 15.32 -5.34
C ASN A 146 21.88 16.24 -4.11
N GLU A 147 21.68 15.75 -2.91
CA GLU A 147 21.93 16.53 -1.68
C GLU A 147 23.42 16.75 -1.39
N GLN A 148 24.28 15.88 -1.91
CA GLN A 148 25.75 15.96 -1.77
C GLN A 148 26.43 16.79 -2.86
N ALA A 149 25.71 17.17 -3.92
CA ALA A 149 26.24 18.04 -4.95
C ALA A 149 26.43 19.47 -4.36
N PRO A 150 27.64 20.04 -4.37
CA PRO A 150 27.88 21.38 -3.86
C PRO A 150 27.04 22.38 -4.66
N LYS A 151 26.33 23.27 -3.96
CA LYS A 151 25.70 24.47 -4.55
C LYS A 151 26.82 25.42 -4.97
N GLU A 152 27.46 25.10 -6.10
CA GLU A 152 28.41 26.02 -6.72
C GLU A 152 27.66 27.02 -7.60
N ASN A 153 27.84 28.28 -7.28
CA ASN A 153 27.62 29.49 -8.06
C ASN A 153 26.20 30.07 -8.18
N GLU A 154 25.84 30.82 -7.13
CA GLU A 154 25.08 32.05 -7.34
C GLU A 154 25.83 33.26 -6.70
N GLU A 155 27.07 33.49 -7.12
CA GLU A 155 27.76 34.74 -6.80
C GLU A 155 28.80 35.05 -7.87
N ARG A 156 28.35 35.45 -9.04
CA ARG A 156 29.19 36.20 -9.98
C ARG A 156 28.38 36.91 -11.06
N VAL A 157 27.67 37.97 -10.71
CA VAL A 157 27.52 39.17 -11.60
C VAL A 157 27.40 40.39 -10.69
N ALA A 158 28.48 41.08 -10.53
CA ALA A 158 28.51 42.51 -10.20
C ALA A 158 29.08 43.24 -11.39
#